data_1512f7cffe14b3e7462998e8c24c34ed
#
_entry.id   1512f7cffe14b3e7462998e8c24c34ed
#
_cell.length_a   1.000
_cell.length_b   1.000
_cell.length_c   1.000
_cell.angle_alpha   90.00
_cell.angle_beta   90.00
_cell.angle_gamma   90.00
#
_symmetry.space_group_name_H-M   'P 1'
#
loop_
_entity.id
_entity.type
_entity.pdbx_description
1 polymer ?
#
loop_
_entity_poly.entity_id
_entity_poly.type
_entity_poly.pdbx_seq_one_letter_code
_entity_poly.pdbx_strand_id
1 'polypeptide(L)'
;MNKEDNDIALFKKTISSMVVRKISYYRVIVSFCLFMFLLSPVFGDENSAVSFDKELQENNIVTIQPDSLRILHNPLTGWVLYASMGVDAADFWAQYDHMYIPELGHNVSVTDYAHTLYIRASWTDFNPQEDVYGWKIDSNLRAYIEGAYQRNMRLAFRVVVDSRDKRTEFTPQFVKDAGAKGFMNKGKWSPYSDDPVFQKYYTKFVKALAKDFNDPSKVEFIDGFGLGKWGEYHTMIYSTGDDTPKKAVFDWVTDIYSQAFDK
;
A
#
# COMPACT_ATOMS: atom_id res chain seq x y z
N MET A 1 -1.52 -17.03 39.10
CA MET A 1 -0.73 -16.89 37.87
C MET A 1 -1.73 -16.64 36.77
N ASN A 2 -1.77 -15.41 36.25
CA ASN A 2 -2.84 -14.96 35.31
C ASN A 2 -2.63 -15.54 33.91
N LYS A 3 -3.71 -15.62 33.14
CA LYS A 3 -3.72 -16.14 31.76
C LYS A 3 -2.74 -15.38 30.84
N GLU A 4 -2.56 -14.09 31.08
CA GLU A 4 -1.59 -13.24 30.36
C GLU A 4 -0.12 -13.66 30.55
N ASP A 5 0.26 -14.12 31.76
CA ASP A 5 1.65 -14.57 32.02
C ASP A 5 1.97 -15.85 31.25
N ASN A 6 0.97 -16.72 31.04
CA ASN A 6 1.13 -17.95 30.25
C ASN A 6 1.26 -17.65 28.74
N ASP A 7 0.53 -16.68 28.21
CA ASP A 7 0.58 -16.30 26.80
C ASP A 7 1.91 -15.64 26.43
N ILE A 8 2.44 -14.80 27.31
CA ILE A 8 3.78 -14.18 27.15
C ILE A 8 4.90 -15.23 27.23
N ALA A 9 4.80 -16.22 28.11
CA ALA A 9 5.79 -17.30 28.24
C ALA A 9 5.78 -18.20 27.00
N LEU A 10 4.60 -18.50 26.45
CA LEU A 10 4.43 -19.30 25.24
C LEU A 10 4.99 -18.56 24.01
N PHE A 11 4.73 -17.28 23.89
CA PHE A 11 5.23 -16.42 22.80
C PHE A 11 6.77 -16.34 22.80
N LYS A 12 7.39 -16.12 23.97
CA LYS A 12 8.86 -16.11 24.12
C LYS A 12 9.49 -17.45 23.76
N LYS A 13 8.87 -18.56 24.12
CA LYS A 13 9.35 -19.92 23.82
C LYS A 13 9.27 -20.20 22.31
N THR A 14 8.22 -19.74 21.63
CA THR A 14 8.04 -19.92 20.19
C THR A 14 9.07 -19.10 19.38
N ILE A 15 9.32 -17.84 19.75
CA ILE A 15 10.36 -17.01 19.10
C ILE A 15 11.76 -17.61 19.31
N SER A 16 12.08 -18.06 20.52
CA SER A 16 13.38 -18.66 20.80
C SER A 16 13.62 -19.93 19.94
N SER A 17 12.59 -20.76 19.74
CA SER A 17 12.69 -21.97 18.91
C SER A 17 12.86 -21.66 17.41
N MET A 18 12.25 -20.58 16.92
CA MET A 18 12.40 -20.15 15.51
C MET A 18 13.79 -19.56 15.23
N VAL A 19 14.34 -18.79 16.16
CA VAL A 19 15.69 -18.21 16.02
C VAL A 19 16.76 -19.31 16.04
N VAL A 20 16.65 -20.28 16.94
CA VAL A 20 17.61 -21.42 17.03
C VAL A 20 17.57 -22.28 15.76
N ARG A 21 16.39 -22.53 15.16
CA ARG A 21 16.27 -23.28 13.91
C ARG A 21 16.90 -22.55 12.72
N LYS A 22 16.71 -21.22 12.60
CA LYS A 22 17.36 -20.43 11.53
C LYS A 22 18.88 -20.42 11.65
N ILE A 23 19.44 -20.27 12.83
CA ILE A 23 20.90 -20.27 13.05
C ILE A 23 21.50 -21.64 12.71
N SER A 24 20.82 -22.75 13.01
CA SER A 24 21.26 -24.10 12.66
C SER A 24 21.29 -24.34 11.14
N TYR A 25 20.31 -23.81 10.39
CA TYR A 25 20.26 -23.91 8.93
C TYR A 25 21.41 -23.15 8.25
N TYR A 26 21.74 -21.94 8.71
CA TYR A 26 22.86 -21.17 8.17
C TYR A 26 24.21 -21.82 8.42
N ARG A 27 24.42 -22.47 9.57
CA ARG A 27 25.65 -23.21 9.86
C ARG A 27 25.86 -24.41 8.95
N VAL A 28 24.80 -25.13 8.60
CA VAL A 28 24.87 -26.28 7.68
C VAL A 28 25.17 -25.83 6.24
N ILE A 29 24.56 -24.74 5.77
CA ILE A 29 24.81 -24.21 4.41
C ILE A 29 26.23 -23.66 4.27
N VAL A 30 26.73 -22.93 5.25
CA VAL A 30 28.11 -22.39 5.22
C VAL A 30 29.14 -23.51 5.27
N SER A 31 28.90 -24.57 6.07
CA SER A 31 29.81 -25.75 6.15
C SER A 31 29.82 -26.54 4.85
N PHE A 32 28.68 -26.65 4.15
CA PHE A 32 28.58 -27.36 2.87
C PHE A 32 29.24 -26.60 1.73
N CYS A 33 29.10 -25.28 1.70
CA CYS A 33 29.78 -24.40 0.73
C CYS A 33 31.31 -24.44 0.92
N LEU A 34 31.81 -24.45 2.16
CA LEU A 34 33.24 -24.52 2.43
C LEU A 34 33.84 -25.88 2.03
N PHE A 35 33.08 -26.97 2.15
CA PHE A 35 33.52 -28.32 1.77
C PHE A 35 33.57 -28.52 0.25
N MET A 36 32.70 -27.84 -0.52
CA MET A 36 32.71 -27.89 -1.99
C MET A 36 33.90 -27.12 -2.59
N PHE A 37 34.41 -26.08 -1.91
CA PHE A 37 35.60 -25.35 -2.36
C PHE A 37 36.91 -26.11 -2.19
N LEU A 38 36.96 -27.17 -1.34
CA LEU A 38 38.16 -27.96 -1.07
C LEU A 38 38.34 -29.18 -2.00
N LEU A 39 37.38 -29.43 -2.90
CA LEU A 39 37.40 -30.62 -3.78
C LEU A 39 37.53 -30.29 -5.28
N SER A 40 37.82 -29.06 -5.64
CA SER A 40 38.08 -28.72 -7.05
C SER A 40 39.54 -28.92 -7.41
N PRO A 41 39.86 -29.84 -8.32
CA PRO A 41 41.24 -29.98 -8.80
C PRO A 41 41.57 -28.75 -9.66
N VAL A 42 42.63 -28.06 -9.26
CA VAL A 42 43.29 -27.02 -10.06
C VAL A 42 43.99 -27.67 -11.25
N PHE A 43 43.36 -27.61 -12.42
CA PHE A 43 44.03 -27.71 -13.71
C PHE A 43 43.62 -26.48 -14.51
N GLY A 44 44.49 -25.55 -14.61
CA GLY A 44 44.33 -24.34 -15.44
C GLY A 44 45.66 -23.73 -15.77
N ASP A 45 45.93 -23.69 -17.02
CA ASP A 45 47.11 -23.18 -17.72
C ASP A 45 47.46 -21.73 -17.26
N GLU A 46 48.65 -21.53 -16.72
CA GLU A 46 49.09 -20.28 -16.08
C GLU A 46 49.41 -19.12 -17.05
N ASN A 47 49.18 -19.22 -18.36
CA ASN A 47 49.70 -18.25 -19.32
C ASN A 47 48.65 -17.40 -20.07
N SER A 48 47.36 -17.51 -19.78
CA SER A 48 46.32 -16.71 -20.47
C SER A 48 45.58 -15.68 -19.62
N ALA A 49 45.82 -15.61 -18.31
CA ALA A 49 45.03 -14.78 -17.39
C ALA A 49 45.65 -13.40 -17.06
N VAL A 50 46.88 -13.10 -17.53
CA VAL A 50 47.61 -11.90 -17.03
C VAL A 50 47.41 -10.63 -17.84
N SER A 51 46.78 -10.68 -19.02
CA SER A 51 46.66 -9.47 -19.85
C SER A 51 45.33 -8.72 -19.79
N PHE A 52 44.27 -9.34 -19.26
CA PHE A 52 42.93 -8.74 -19.25
C PHE A 52 42.62 -7.85 -18.02
N ASP A 53 43.31 -8.09 -16.91
CA ASP A 53 43.00 -7.41 -15.64
C ASP A 53 43.73 -6.05 -15.45
N LYS A 54 44.74 -5.77 -16.21
CA LYS A 54 45.57 -4.57 -15.98
C LYS A 54 45.05 -3.30 -16.67
N GLU A 55 44.27 -3.45 -17.74
CA GLU A 55 43.72 -2.32 -18.49
C GLU A 55 42.32 -1.87 -17.99
N LEU A 56 41.64 -2.72 -17.21
CA LEU A 56 40.30 -2.41 -16.62
C LEU A 56 40.38 -1.71 -15.26
N GLN A 57 41.53 -1.68 -14.60
CA GLN A 57 41.63 -1.16 -13.22
C GLN A 57 41.92 0.35 -13.13
N GLU A 58 42.35 1.04 -14.17
CA GLU A 58 42.72 2.45 -14.02
C GLU A 58 41.65 3.49 -14.39
N ASN A 59 40.55 3.12 -15.04
CA ASN A 59 39.64 4.13 -15.58
C ASN A 59 38.19 4.12 -15.06
N ASN A 60 37.82 3.26 -14.12
CA ASN A 60 36.43 3.18 -13.64
C ASN A 60 36.23 3.11 -12.10
N ILE A 61 37.15 3.67 -11.34
CA ILE A 61 36.90 3.84 -9.90
C ILE A 61 36.05 5.08 -9.71
N VAL A 62 34.76 4.87 -9.56
CA VAL A 62 33.86 5.93 -9.12
C VAL A 62 33.91 6.00 -7.58
N THR A 63 34.59 7.01 -7.07
CA THR A 63 34.58 7.28 -5.63
C THR A 63 33.27 7.96 -5.27
N ILE A 64 32.38 7.22 -4.62
CA ILE A 64 31.13 7.78 -4.08
C ILE A 64 31.46 8.44 -2.75
N GLN A 65 31.26 9.75 -2.66
CA GLN A 65 31.34 10.46 -1.40
C GLN A 65 30.00 10.30 -0.67
N PRO A 66 29.98 9.74 0.55
CA PRO A 66 28.73 9.60 1.29
C PRO A 66 28.24 11.00 1.73
N ASP A 67 26.99 11.28 1.42
CA ASP A 67 26.28 12.45 1.94
C ASP A 67 25.30 11.98 3.01
N SER A 68 25.72 12.07 4.27
CA SER A 68 24.92 11.64 5.43
C SER A 68 23.89 12.68 5.87
N LEU A 69 23.88 13.86 5.25
CA LEU A 69 22.98 14.96 5.60
C LEU A 69 21.80 15.09 4.65
N ARG A 70 21.89 14.51 3.47
CA ARG A 70 20.85 14.62 2.45
C ARG A 70 19.79 13.56 2.63
N ILE A 71 18.55 14.00 2.76
CA ILE A 71 17.38 13.11 2.71
C ILE A 71 17.17 12.72 1.24
N LEU A 72 17.27 11.42 0.96
CA LEU A 72 17.07 10.89 -0.38
C LEU A 72 15.60 10.51 -0.56
N HIS A 73 14.91 11.21 -1.46
CA HIS A 73 13.56 10.86 -1.89
C HIS A 73 13.66 9.92 -3.11
N ASN A 74 13.49 8.62 -2.88
CA ASN A 74 13.43 7.65 -3.96
C ASN A 74 12.00 7.60 -4.52
N PRO A 75 11.83 7.69 -5.85
CA PRO A 75 10.52 7.47 -6.46
C PRO A 75 9.99 6.07 -6.13
N LEU A 76 8.71 5.96 -5.82
CA LEU A 76 8.00 4.71 -5.49
C LEU A 76 8.53 3.94 -4.26
N THR A 77 9.45 4.53 -3.50
CA THR A 77 9.98 3.97 -2.26
C THR A 77 10.11 5.05 -1.20
N GLY A 78 9.80 4.74 0.03
CA GLY A 78 9.93 5.67 1.14
C GLY A 78 8.73 5.62 2.08
N TRP A 79 8.63 6.59 2.94
CA TRP A 79 7.56 6.69 3.93
C TRP A 79 6.27 7.25 3.33
N VAL A 80 5.16 6.65 3.72
CA VAL A 80 3.82 7.05 3.34
C VAL A 80 3.08 7.48 4.60
N LEU A 81 2.56 8.71 4.63
CA LEU A 81 1.62 9.13 5.66
C LEU A 81 0.25 8.56 5.37
N TYR A 82 -0.35 7.93 6.37
CA TYR A 82 -1.70 7.41 6.29
C TYR A 82 -2.70 8.46 6.80
N ALA A 83 -3.57 8.95 5.93
CA ALA A 83 -4.61 9.91 6.31
C ALA A 83 -5.61 9.28 7.28
N SER A 84 -5.79 9.91 8.43
CA SER A 84 -6.75 9.49 9.43
C SER A 84 -8.08 10.19 9.19
N MET A 85 -8.94 9.65 8.31
CA MET A 85 -10.18 10.28 7.84
C MET A 85 -11.19 10.64 8.94
N GLY A 86 -10.99 10.15 10.17
CA GLY A 86 -11.79 10.53 11.34
C GLY A 86 -11.24 11.71 12.15
N VAL A 87 -10.13 12.30 11.71
CA VAL A 87 -9.45 13.43 12.35
C VAL A 87 -9.60 14.66 11.46
N ASP A 88 -9.65 15.85 12.05
CA ASP A 88 -9.59 17.09 11.29
C ASP A 88 -8.25 17.22 10.58
N ALA A 89 -8.24 17.66 9.34
CA ALA A 89 -7.02 17.76 8.54
C ALA A 89 -6.02 18.77 9.11
N ALA A 90 -6.49 19.86 9.73
CA ALA A 90 -5.58 20.83 10.35
C ALA A 90 -4.86 20.22 11.56
N ASP A 91 -5.57 19.46 12.40
CA ASP A 91 -4.97 18.74 13.53
C ASP A 91 -3.97 17.67 13.07
N PHE A 92 -4.34 16.93 12.02
CA PHE A 92 -3.44 15.94 11.42
C PHE A 92 -2.14 16.59 10.92
N TRP A 93 -2.24 17.64 10.13
CA TRP A 93 -1.04 18.30 9.61
C TRP A 93 -0.21 18.95 10.73
N ALA A 94 -0.86 19.61 11.69
CA ALA A 94 -0.14 20.19 12.84
C ALA A 94 0.64 19.13 13.62
N GLN A 95 0.07 17.93 13.81
CA GLN A 95 0.74 16.82 14.47
C GLN A 95 1.98 16.35 13.70
N TYR A 96 1.87 16.16 12.39
CA TYR A 96 2.96 15.59 11.59
C TYR A 96 4.02 16.62 11.15
N ASP A 97 3.68 17.90 11.13
CA ASP A 97 4.66 18.97 10.91
C ASP A 97 5.58 19.16 12.13
N HIS A 98 5.15 18.77 13.34
CA HIS A 98 5.87 19.03 14.60
C HIS A 98 5.84 17.84 15.55
N MET A 99 6.16 16.64 15.06
CA MET A 99 6.16 15.42 15.87
C MET A 99 7.40 15.36 16.76
N TYR A 100 7.20 15.27 18.07
CA TYR A 100 8.30 15.05 19.00
C TYR A 100 8.79 13.59 18.93
N ILE A 101 10.08 13.41 18.68
CA ILE A 101 10.73 12.09 18.65
C ILE A 101 11.61 11.96 19.90
N PRO A 102 11.24 11.10 20.87
CA PRO A 102 11.96 10.97 22.14
C PRO A 102 13.43 10.59 21.95
N GLU A 103 13.74 9.73 20.98
CA GLU A 103 15.08 9.25 20.70
C GLU A 103 16.02 10.36 20.17
N LEU A 104 15.44 11.38 19.54
CA LEU A 104 16.17 12.55 19.02
C LEU A 104 16.16 13.72 20.01
N GLY A 105 15.24 13.73 20.97
CA GLY A 105 15.08 14.81 21.95
C GLY A 105 14.55 16.13 21.38
N HIS A 106 14.00 16.13 20.15
CA HIS A 106 13.44 17.32 19.52
C HIS A 106 12.27 16.99 18.58
N ASN A 107 11.56 18.02 18.13
CA ASN A 107 10.52 17.88 17.12
C ASN A 107 11.14 17.72 15.73
N VAL A 108 10.52 16.87 14.91
CA VAL A 108 10.82 16.74 13.48
C VAL A 108 9.56 16.96 12.66
N SER A 109 9.74 17.44 11.44
CA SER A 109 8.69 17.42 10.44
C SER A 109 8.70 16.04 9.77
N VAL A 110 7.70 15.23 10.04
CA VAL A 110 7.57 13.90 9.40
C VAL A 110 7.34 14.05 7.89
N THR A 111 6.76 15.18 7.48
CA THR A 111 6.51 15.50 6.08
C THR A 111 7.79 15.76 5.28
N ASP A 112 8.92 16.02 5.95
CA ASP A 112 10.24 16.11 5.28
C ASP A 112 10.74 14.73 4.81
N TYR A 113 10.23 13.64 5.41
CA TYR A 113 10.64 12.27 5.12
C TYR A 113 9.59 11.49 4.33
N ALA A 114 8.31 11.79 4.52
CA ALA A 114 7.20 11.18 3.81
C ALA A 114 6.85 12.03 2.59
N HIS A 115 6.75 11.41 1.41
CA HIS A 115 6.44 12.11 0.17
C HIS A 115 5.13 11.66 -0.47
N THR A 116 4.38 10.81 0.22
CA THR A 116 3.06 10.36 -0.24
C THR A 116 2.07 10.40 0.92
N LEU A 117 0.91 10.99 0.67
CA LEU A 117 -0.26 10.89 1.55
C LEU A 117 -1.19 9.80 1.01
N TYR A 118 -1.41 8.75 1.78
CA TYR A 118 -2.31 7.66 1.44
C TYR A 118 -3.70 7.91 2.05
N ILE A 119 -4.69 8.12 1.18
CA ILE A 119 -6.08 8.36 1.55
C ILE A 119 -6.87 7.08 1.29
N ARG A 120 -7.23 6.39 2.36
CA ARG A 120 -8.13 5.23 2.32
C ARG A 120 -9.46 5.62 2.94
N ALA A 121 -10.49 5.73 2.11
CA ALA A 121 -11.81 6.14 2.53
C ALA A 121 -12.91 5.28 1.87
N SER A 122 -14.14 5.41 2.35
CA SER A 122 -15.28 4.74 1.75
C SER A 122 -15.64 5.36 0.41
N TRP A 123 -16.26 4.58 -0.46
CA TRP A 123 -16.85 5.14 -1.67
C TRP A 123 -17.90 6.20 -1.34
N THR A 124 -18.64 6.05 -0.24
CA THR A 124 -19.59 7.07 0.24
C THR A 124 -18.91 8.40 0.56
N ASP A 125 -17.70 8.39 1.17
CA ASP A 125 -16.95 9.61 1.43
C ASP A 125 -16.48 10.27 0.13
N PHE A 126 -16.05 9.48 -0.84
CA PHE A 126 -15.62 10.00 -2.15
C PHE A 126 -16.77 10.39 -3.06
N ASN A 127 -17.97 9.78 -2.94
CA ASN A 127 -19.11 10.01 -3.83
C ASN A 127 -20.44 9.86 -3.07
N PRO A 128 -20.78 10.83 -2.21
CA PRO A 128 -21.95 10.73 -1.31
C PRO A 128 -23.28 10.71 -2.05
N GLN A 129 -23.36 11.33 -3.22
CA GLN A 129 -24.54 11.34 -4.07
C GLN A 129 -24.12 11.14 -5.53
N GLU A 130 -25.03 10.73 -6.39
CA GLU A 130 -24.72 10.55 -7.83
C GLU A 130 -24.19 11.88 -8.41
N ASP A 131 -23.05 11.81 -9.11
CA ASP A 131 -22.32 12.93 -9.70
C ASP A 131 -21.82 14.00 -8.70
N VAL A 132 -21.90 13.75 -7.41
CA VAL A 132 -21.35 14.62 -6.36
C VAL A 132 -20.13 13.94 -5.74
N TYR A 133 -18.98 14.60 -5.80
CA TYR A 133 -17.72 14.01 -5.40
C TYR A 133 -17.13 14.68 -4.16
N GLY A 134 -16.78 13.88 -3.14
CA GLY A 134 -16.30 14.34 -1.84
C GLY A 134 -15.08 15.25 -1.95
N TRP A 135 -14.11 14.95 -2.82
CA TRP A 135 -12.94 15.79 -3.02
C TRP A 135 -13.26 17.20 -3.58
N LYS A 136 -14.50 17.45 -4.00
CA LYS A 136 -14.97 18.78 -4.46
C LYS A 136 -15.77 19.51 -3.40
N ILE A 137 -16.47 18.78 -2.51
CA ILE A 137 -17.44 19.40 -1.60
C ILE A 137 -17.08 19.22 -0.13
N ASP A 138 -16.39 18.15 0.26
CA ASP A 138 -15.99 17.91 1.64
C ASP A 138 -14.76 18.73 1.99
N SER A 139 -14.91 19.65 2.95
CA SER A 139 -13.84 20.58 3.33
C SER A 139 -12.65 19.88 3.96
N ASN A 140 -12.88 18.80 4.72
CA ASN A 140 -11.83 18.06 5.41
C ASN A 140 -11.01 17.23 4.41
N LEU A 141 -11.67 16.50 3.50
CA LEU A 141 -10.99 15.73 2.45
C LEU A 141 -10.17 16.66 1.54
N ARG A 142 -10.72 17.82 1.18
CA ARG A 142 -9.98 18.83 0.44
C ARG A 142 -8.76 19.34 1.19
N ALA A 143 -8.89 19.62 2.48
CA ALA A 143 -7.78 20.09 3.31
C ALA A 143 -6.66 19.04 3.45
N TYR A 144 -6.99 17.74 3.46
CA TYR A 144 -5.99 16.66 3.35
C TYR A 144 -5.24 16.72 2.02
N ILE A 145 -5.97 16.83 0.91
CA ILE A 145 -5.40 16.86 -0.45
C ILE A 145 -4.53 18.10 -0.65
N GLU A 146 -5.07 19.28 -0.35
CA GLU A 146 -4.37 20.55 -0.48
C GLU A 146 -3.15 20.63 0.43
N GLY A 147 -3.29 20.14 1.68
CA GLY A 147 -2.20 20.07 2.64
C GLY A 147 -1.04 19.16 2.20
N ALA A 148 -1.33 18.06 1.50
CA ALA A 148 -0.31 17.21 0.90
C ALA A 148 0.45 17.96 -0.22
N TYR A 149 -0.25 18.61 -1.11
CA TYR A 149 0.37 19.39 -2.21
C TYR A 149 1.22 20.55 -1.69
N GLN A 150 0.78 21.25 -0.64
CA GLN A 150 1.56 22.33 0.01
C GLN A 150 2.88 21.82 0.58
N ARG A 151 2.98 20.52 0.90
CA ARG A 151 4.18 19.85 1.43
C ARG A 151 4.96 19.08 0.36
N ASN A 152 4.67 19.33 -0.93
CA ASN A 152 5.26 18.61 -2.06
C ASN A 152 5.06 17.09 -2.01
N MET A 153 4.01 16.64 -1.33
CA MET A 153 3.63 15.23 -1.29
C MET A 153 2.72 14.89 -2.47
N ARG A 154 2.84 13.67 -2.97
CA ARG A 154 1.87 13.09 -3.89
C ARG A 154 0.78 12.35 -3.11
N LEU A 155 -0.29 12.01 -3.80
CA LEU A 155 -1.40 11.26 -3.21
C LEU A 155 -1.34 9.80 -3.59
N ALA A 156 -1.89 8.96 -2.75
CA ALA A 156 -2.27 7.61 -3.10
C ALA A 156 -3.69 7.36 -2.59
N PHE A 157 -4.50 6.63 -3.35
CA PHE A 157 -5.90 6.41 -3.01
C PHE A 157 -6.26 4.94 -2.93
N ARG A 158 -7.04 4.58 -1.89
CA ARG A 158 -7.83 3.36 -1.85
C ARG A 158 -9.28 3.71 -1.57
N VAL A 159 -10.16 3.35 -2.48
CA VAL A 159 -11.60 3.49 -2.31
C VAL A 159 -12.17 2.15 -1.85
N VAL A 160 -12.82 2.10 -0.69
CA VAL A 160 -13.36 0.86 -0.13
C VAL A 160 -14.87 0.83 -0.29
N VAL A 161 -15.40 -0.23 -0.89
CA VAL A 161 -16.85 -0.40 -1.13
C VAL A 161 -17.53 -1.32 -0.13
N ASP A 162 -16.81 -2.27 0.45
CA ASP A 162 -17.38 -3.29 1.35
C ASP A 162 -17.51 -2.78 2.78
N SER A 163 -18.75 -2.72 3.27
CA SER A 163 -19.12 -2.21 4.60
C SER A 163 -18.94 -3.21 5.73
N ARG A 164 -18.52 -4.46 5.46
CA ARG A 164 -18.36 -5.47 6.51
C ARG A 164 -17.41 -4.98 7.61
N ASP A 165 -17.76 -5.22 8.85
CA ASP A 165 -17.02 -4.80 10.04
C ASP A 165 -16.93 -3.28 10.25
N LYS A 166 -17.70 -2.49 9.50
CA LYS A 166 -17.72 -1.03 9.61
C LYS A 166 -18.93 -0.52 10.40
N ARG A 167 -18.82 0.71 10.89
CA ARG A 167 -19.93 1.37 11.61
C ARG A 167 -20.93 2.01 10.66
N THR A 168 -20.47 2.42 9.46
CA THR A 168 -21.28 3.06 8.41
C THR A 168 -21.26 2.21 7.14
N GLU A 169 -22.17 2.45 6.22
CA GLU A 169 -22.18 1.83 4.91
C GLU A 169 -21.17 2.53 4.00
N PHE A 170 -20.34 1.74 3.32
CA PHE A 170 -19.24 2.25 2.49
C PHE A 170 -19.61 2.42 1.03
N THR A 171 -20.68 1.76 0.58
CA THR A 171 -21.24 2.00 -0.76
C THR A 171 -22.34 3.06 -0.64
N PRO A 172 -22.35 4.07 -1.53
CA PRO A 172 -23.34 5.14 -1.50
C PRO A 172 -24.79 4.62 -1.62
N GLN A 173 -25.71 5.24 -0.89
CA GLN A 173 -27.11 4.84 -0.86
C GLN A 173 -27.77 4.88 -2.25
N PHE A 174 -27.42 5.84 -3.10
CA PHE A 174 -27.99 5.94 -4.45
C PHE A 174 -27.74 4.71 -5.32
N VAL A 175 -26.65 3.95 -5.07
CA VAL A 175 -26.35 2.71 -5.79
C VAL A 175 -27.34 1.62 -5.43
N LYS A 176 -27.68 1.51 -4.14
CA LYS A 176 -28.69 0.58 -3.63
C LYS A 176 -30.09 0.98 -4.14
N ASP A 177 -30.41 2.27 -4.11
CA ASP A 177 -31.69 2.81 -4.58
C ASP A 177 -31.87 2.61 -6.09
N ALA A 178 -30.77 2.60 -6.84
CA ALA A 178 -30.79 2.27 -8.27
C ALA A 178 -31.04 0.78 -8.56
N GLY A 179 -31.16 -0.06 -7.52
CA GLY A 179 -31.49 -1.48 -7.65
C GLY A 179 -30.31 -2.44 -7.62
N ALA A 180 -29.12 -1.99 -7.24
CA ALA A 180 -27.99 -2.88 -7.05
C ALA A 180 -28.29 -3.95 -6.01
N LYS A 181 -28.01 -5.20 -6.32
CA LYS A 181 -28.17 -6.34 -5.41
C LYS A 181 -26.94 -6.47 -4.52
N GLY A 182 -27.14 -6.96 -3.31
CA GLY A 182 -26.06 -7.12 -2.35
C GLY A 182 -26.46 -7.98 -1.18
N PHE A 183 -25.61 -7.99 -0.18
CA PHE A 183 -25.78 -8.80 1.03
C PHE A 183 -25.73 -7.93 2.29
N MET A 184 -26.27 -8.48 3.36
CA MET A 184 -26.24 -7.85 4.69
C MET A 184 -25.21 -8.56 5.57
N ASN A 185 -24.38 -7.80 6.27
CA ASN A 185 -23.52 -8.32 7.33
C ASN A 185 -23.53 -7.38 8.52
N LYS A 186 -23.92 -7.88 9.70
CA LYS A 186 -24.03 -7.09 10.95
C LYS A 186 -24.83 -5.79 10.79
N GLY A 187 -25.91 -5.86 10.02
CA GLY A 187 -26.79 -4.70 9.77
C GLY A 187 -26.24 -3.68 8.76
N LYS A 188 -25.15 -3.98 8.08
CA LYS A 188 -24.59 -3.14 7.00
C LYS A 188 -24.74 -3.83 5.65
N TRP A 189 -25.11 -3.05 4.66
CA TRP A 189 -25.25 -3.52 3.29
C TRP A 189 -23.96 -3.34 2.52
N SER A 190 -23.66 -4.31 1.66
CA SER A 190 -22.60 -4.23 0.66
C SER A 190 -23.10 -4.84 -0.65
N PRO A 191 -22.70 -4.29 -1.82
CA PRO A 191 -23.12 -4.88 -3.09
C PRO A 191 -22.43 -6.22 -3.34
N TYR A 192 -23.07 -7.08 -4.13
CA TYR A 192 -22.34 -8.14 -4.80
C TYR A 192 -21.42 -7.53 -5.86
N SER A 193 -20.18 -7.97 -5.90
CA SER A 193 -19.19 -7.40 -6.82
C SER A 193 -19.47 -7.73 -8.29
N ASP A 194 -20.25 -8.76 -8.56
CA ASP A 194 -20.73 -9.18 -9.87
C ASP A 194 -22.09 -8.56 -10.26
N ASP A 195 -22.66 -7.68 -9.42
CA ASP A 195 -23.92 -7.02 -9.75
C ASP A 195 -23.73 -5.97 -10.84
N PRO A 196 -24.50 -6.00 -11.95
CA PRO A 196 -24.30 -5.10 -13.08
C PRO A 196 -24.64 -3.64 -12.77
N VAL A 197 -25.56 -3.37 -11.84
CA VAL A 197 -25.92 -2.00 -11.43
C VAL A 197 -24.77 -1.42 -10.61
N PHE A 198 -24.24 -2.19 -9.66
CA PHE A 198 -23.05 -1.80 -8.92
C PHE A 198 -21.88 -1.52 -9.87
N GLN A 199 -21.56 -2.43 -10.79
CA GLN A 199 -20.46 -2.29 -11.73
C GLN A 199 -20.60 -1.05 -12.62
N LYS A 200 -21.81 -0.73 -13.07
CA LYS A 200 -22.10 0.48 -13.84
C LYS A 200 -21.74 1.75 -13.08
N TYR A 201 -22.21 1.87 -11.84
CA TYR A 201 -21.98 3.07 -11.04
C TYR A 201 -20.53 3.18 -10.54
N TYR A 202 -19.91 2.06 -10.19
CA TYR A 202 -18.49 2.06 -9.80
C TYR A 202 -17.57 2.42 -10.97
N THR A 203 -17.85 1.93 -12.17
CA THR A 203 -17.15 2.34 -13.40
C THR A 203 -17.29 3.85 -13.66
N LYS A 204 -18.50 4.42 -13.49
CA LYS A 204 -18.75 5.86 -13.62
C LYS A 204 -17.90 6.64 -12.60
N PHE A 205 -17.86 6.17 -11.37
CA PHE A 205 -17.07 6.79 -10.30
C PHE A 205 -15.56 6.74 -10.59
N VAL A 206 -15.00 5.59 -10.97
CA VAL A 206 -13.57 5.44 -11.31
C VAL A 206 -13.17 6.38 -12.43
N LYS A 207 -13.99 6.53 -13.47
CA LYS A 207 -13.75 7.49 -14.55
C LYS A 207 -13.77 8.94 -14.06
N ALA A 208 -14.64 9.29 -13.12
CA ALA A 208 -14.69 10.63 -12.54
C ALA A 208 -13.46 10.90 -11.66
N LEU A 209 -13.02 9.91 -10.87
CA LEU A 209 -11.79 10.00 -10.08
C LEU A 209 -10.58 10.22 -10.98
N ALA A 210 -10.46 9.43 -12.03
CA ALA A 210 -9.36 9.56 -12.99
C ALA A 210 -9.36 10.91 -13.72
N LYS A 211 -10.54 11.46 -14.05
CA LYS A 211 -10.63 12.78 -14.67
C LYS A 211 -9.92 13.86 -13.85
N ASP A 212 -9.97 13.77 -12.53
CA ASP A 212 -9.38 14.78 -11.64
C ASP A 212 -7.98 14.37 -11.14
N PHE A 213 -7.62 13.07 -11.14
CA PHE A 213 -6.43 12.54 -10.49
C PHE A 213 -5.51 11.67 -11.37
N ASN A 214 -5.75 11.55 -12.67
CA ASN A 214 -4.82 10.90 -13.59
C ASN A 214 -3.64 11.82 -13.96
N ASP A 215 -2.84 12.15 -12.96
CA ASP A 215 -1.68 13.04 -13.07
C ASP A 215 -0.53 12.47 -12.23
N PRO A 216 0.49 11.82 -12.86
CA PRO A 216 1.61 11.21 -12.14
C PRO A 216 2.48 12.20 -11.36
N SER A 217 2.37 13.51 -11.64
CA SER A 217 3.05 14.53 -10.84
C SER A 217 2.38 14.77 -9.48
N LYS A 218 1.12 14.39 -9.34
CA LYS A 218 0.28 14.62 -8.15
C LYS A 218 -0.16 13.34 -7.46
N VAL A 219 -0.22 12.23 -8.18
CA VAL A 219 -0.65 10.93 -7.66
C VAL A 219 0.46 9.92 -7.88
N GLU A 220 0.87 9.29 -6.79
CA GLU A 220 1.93 8.28 -6.78
C GLU A 220 1.42 6.93 -7.31
N PHE A 221 0.28 6.49 -6.74
CA PHE A 221 -0.41 5.29 -7.17
C PHE A 221 -1.88 5.30 -6.79
N ILE A 222 -2.66 4.52 -7.51
CA ILE A 222 -4.01 4.15 -7.12
C ILE A 222 -3.94 2.70 -6.65
N ASP A 223 -4.33 2.48 -5.39
CA ASP A 223 -4.48 1.15 -4.84
C ASP A 223 -5.79 0.58 -5.36
N GLY A 224 -5.67 -0.10 -6.48
CA GLY A 224 -6.78 -0.59 -7.27
C GLY A 224 -7.68 -1.56 -6.51
N PHE A 225 -8.78 -1.90 -7.13
CA PHE A 225 -9.83 -2.80 -6.69
C PHE A 225 -10.81 -2.18 -5.70
N GLY A 226 -10.45 -1.84 -4.47
CA GLY A 226 -11.38 -1.37 -3.44
C GLY A 226 -12.46 -2.38 -3.06
N LEU A 227 -12.48 -3.55 -3.70
CA LEU A 227 -13.48 -4.61 -3.55
C LEU A 227 -13.10 -5.59 -2.44
N GLY A 228 -14.09 -6.33 -1.96
CA GLY A 228 -13.91 -7.28 -0.89
C GLY A 228 -13.67 -6.62 0.46
N LYS A 229 -13.43 -7.45 1.47
CA LYS A 229 -13.21 -6.96 2.83
C LYS A 229 -11.98 -6.04 2.86
N TRP A 230 -12.13 -4.87 3.45
CA TRP A 230 -11.13 -3.80 3.55
C TRP A 230 -10.63 -3.21 2.22
N GLY A 231 -11.27 -3.58 1.10
CA GLY A 231 -10.82 -3.17 -0.24
C GLY A 231 -9.58 -3.93 -0.73
N GLU A 232 -9.32 -5.12 -0.21
CA GLU A 232 -8.11 -5.91 -0.46
C GLU A 232 -8.34 -7.14 -1.33
N TYR A 233 -9.47 -7.20 -2.01
CA TYR A 233 -9.90 -8.29 -2.90
C TYR A 233 -9.91 -9.69 -2.25
N HIS A 234 -10.03 -9.76 -0.94
CA HIS A 234 -10.17 -11.04 -0.24
C HIS A 234 -11.56 -11.22 0.37
N THR A 235 -11.94 -12.47 0.64
CA THR A 235 -13.27 -12.82 1.15
C THR A 235 -14.41 -12.17 0.35
N MET A 236 -14.30 -12.19 -0.97
CA MET A 236 -15.31 -11.68 -1.89
C MET A 236 -16.64 -12.42 -1.69
N ILE A 237 -17.74 -11.72 -1.89
CA ILE A 237 -19.07 -12.30 -1.89
C ILE A 237 -19.75 -11.95 -3.21
N TYR A 238 -20.21 -12.99 -3.92
CA TYR A 238 -20.84 -12.90 -5.22
C TYR A 238 -22.31 -13.31 -5.15
N SER A 239 -23.09 -12.88 -6.13
CA SER A 239 -24.52 -13.18 -6.21
C SER A 239 -24.83 -14.68 -6.39
N THR A 240 -23.89 -15.43 -6.93
CA THR A 240 -23.98 -16.89 -7.11
C THR A 240 -23.79 -17.69 -5.83
N GLY A 241 -23.20 -17.07 -4.79
CA GLY A 241 -22.84 -17.75 -3.54
C GLY A 241 -21.55 -18.58 -3.61
N ASP A 242 -20.84 -18.56 -4.74
CA ASP A 242 -19.58 -19.23 -4.98
C ASP A 242 -18.57 -18.33 -5.74
N ASP A 243 -17.38 -18.82 -6.04
CA ASP A 243 -16.31 -18.07 -6.72
C ASP A 243 -16.44 -18.04 -8.26
N THR A 244 -17.54 -18.53 -8.84
CA THR A 244 -17.75 -18.57 -10.32
C THR A 244 -17.54 -17.19 -10.97
N PRO A 245 -18.05 -16.05 -10.45
CA PRO A 245 -17.86 -14.73 -11.06
C PRO A 245 -16.47 -14.11 -10.84
N LYS A 246 -15.63 -14.69 -10.00
CA LYS A 246 -14.40 -14.09 -9.52
C LYS A 246 -13.47 -13.56 -10.61
N LYS A 247 -13.25 -14.40 -11.64
CA LYS A 247 -12.36 -14.00 -12.76
C LYS A 247 -12.95 -12.81 -13.53
N ALA A 248 -14.23 -12.88 -13.86
CA ALA A 248 -14.89 -11.81 -14.61
C ALA A 248 -14.91 -10.48 -13.83
N VAL A 249 -15.13 -10.53 -12.52
CA VAL A 249 -15.06 -9.36 -11.64
C VAL A 249 -13.64 -8.81 -11.55
N PHE A 250 -12.64 -9.68 -11.45
CA PHE A 250 -11.23 -9.27 -11.44
C PHE A 250 -10.84 -8.59 -12.75
N ASP A 251 -11.15 -9.21 -13.90
CA ASP A 251 -10.87 -8.63 -15.21
C ASP A 251 -11.57 -7.26 -15.36
N TRP A 252 -12.86 -7.18 -15.02
CA TRP A 252 -13.61 -5.93 -15.08
C TRP A 252 -12.96 -4.82 -14.23
N VAL A 253 -12.62 -5.09 -12.96
CA VAL A 253 -12.10 -4.04 -12.08
C VAL A 253 -10.70 -3.61 -12.47
N THR A 254 -9.85 -4.51 -12.93
CA THR A 254 -8.53 -4.17 -13.46
C THR A 254 -8.64 -3.35 -14.75
N ASP A 255 -9.54 -3.72 -15.65
CA ASP A 255 -9.76 -2.99 -16.89
C ASP A 255 -10.24 -1.55 -16.68
N ILE A 256 -11.22 -1.34 -15.77
CA ILE A 256 -11.71 0.03 -15.53
C ILE A 256 -10.66 0.95 -14.92
N TYR A 257 -9.79 0.43 -14.05
CA TYR A 257 -8.71 1.25 -13.48
C TYR A 257 -7.58 1.48 -14.49
N SER A 258 -7.11 0.45 -15.18
CA SER A 258 -6.03 0.59 -16.17
C SER A 258 -6.41 1.47 -17.36
N GLN A 259 -7.68 1.45 -17.78
CA GLN A 259 -8.18 2.34 -18.84
C GLN A 259 -8.42 3.77 -18.36
N ALA A 260 -8.77 3.96 -17.10
CA ALA A 260 -9.06 5.28 -16.55
C ALA A 260 -7.77 6.03 -16.13
N PHE A 261 -6.79 5.31 -15.59
CA PHE A 261 -5.48 5.83 -15.17
C PHE A 261 -4.41 5.32 -16.13
N ASP A 262 -4.29 5.97 -17.27
CA ASP A 262 -3.48 5.55 -18.41
C ASP A 262 -2.14 6.33 -18.55
N LYS A 263 -1.82 7.18 -17.58
CA LYS A 263 -0.59 8.01 -17.57
C LYS A 263 0.48 7.51 -16.63
#